data_3d8803ce6110edc73d6f2a50817f4169
#
_entry.id   3d8803ce6110edc73d6f2a50817f4169
#
_cell.length_a   1.000
_cell.length_b   1.000
_cell.length_c   1.000
_cell.angle_alpha   90.00
_cell.angle_beta   90.00
_cell.angle_gamma   90.00
#
_symmetry.space_group_name_H-M   'P 1'
#
loop_
_entity.id
_entity.type
_entity.pdbx_description
1 polymer ?
#
loop_
_entity_poly.entity_id
_entity_poly.type
_entity_poly.pdbx_seq_one_letter_code
_entity_poly.pdbx_strand_id
1 'polypeptide(L)'
;MTTAGTDDTPRSTTFRLVLLVVLVVLLIASSCGLVWVLSTRSDEAADLQQERDAVMSQTRQFVLRLNTYGPDDLDEQKHLTAYQEQVDEVITPKFATDFESSGLPIAEQTVAQAGYSRSAEVFGVGVQHLDEDSAVVLVAAGLTGSYPDPKHPNDESKRIAAGEDVLRWEVDLVKTDGEWLVDDYAPVTGEGS
;
A
#
# COMPACT_ATOMS: atom_id res chain seq x y z
N MET A 1 45.09 -66.77 -51.19
CA MET A 1 43.78 -66.69 -50.60
C MET A 1 43.96 -66.11 -49.22
N THR A 2 43.72 -64.85 -49.07
CA THR A 2 43.96 -64.15 -47.80
C THR A 2 42.61 -63.55 -47.38
N THR A 3 42.07 -64.12 -46.33
CA THR A 3 40.82 -63.63 -45.69
C THR A 3 41.18 -62.49 -44.77
N ALA A 4 40.66 -61.33 -45.04
CA ALA A 4 40.71 -60.18 -44.15
C ALA A 4 39.64 -60.35 -43.06
N GLY A 5 40.09 -60.44 -41.82
CA GLY A 5 39.22 -60.39 -40.62
C GLY A 5 38.83 -58.94 -40.35
N THR A 6 37.56 -58.68 -40.30
CA THR A 6 36.97 -57.41 -39.87
C THR A 6 36.91 -57.44 -38.32
N ASP A 7 37.79 -56.71 -37.65
CA ASP A 7 37.68 -56.43 -36.22
C ASP A 7 36.59 -55.39 -36.00
N ASP A 8 35.39 -55.81 -35.70
CA ASP A 8 34.32 -54.96 -35.18
C ASP A 8 34.60 -54.69 -33.71
N THR A 9 35.16 -53.58 -33.40
CA THR A 9 35.48 -53.13 -32.04
C THR A 9 34.20 -52.73 -31.30
N PRO A 10 33.90 -53.29 -30.08
CA PRO A 10 32.75 -52.94 -29.27
C PRO A 10 32.84 -51.59 -28.56
N ARG A 11 33.78 -50.73 -28.97
CA ARG A 11 34.04 -49.41 -28.42
C ARG A 11 32.93 -48.39 -28.69
N SER A 12 32.13 -48.58 -29.74
CA SER A 12 31.12 -47.57 -30.14
C SER A 12 29.87 -47.56 -29.23
N THR A 13 29.51 -48.69 -28.66
CA THR A 13 28.28 -48.82 -27.88
C THR A 13 28.47 -48.26 -26.45
N THR A 14 29.61 -48.54 -25.82
CA THR A 14 29.96 -48.02 -24.48
C THR A 14 30.14 -46.52 -24.52
N PHE A 15 30.80 -45.99 -25.58
CA PHE A 15 30.96 -44.54 -25.76
C PHE A 15 29.61 -43.82 -25.96
N ARG A 16 28.69 -44.42 -26.73
CA ARG A 16 27.34 -43.87 -26.94
C ARG A 16 26.53 -43.87 -25.63
N LEU A 17 26.67 -44.91 -24.84
CA LEU A 17 25.96 -45.03 -23.53
C LEU A 17 26.50 -44.01 -22.54
N VAL A 18 27.80 -43.81 -22.44
CA VAL A 18 28.44 -42.78 -21.61
C VAL A 18 27.98 -41.38 -22.05
N LEU A 19 28.02 -41.13 -23.34
CA LEU A 19 27.56 -39.85 -23.90
C LEU A 19 26.09 -39.56 -23.54
N LEU A 20 25.24 -40.57 -23.66
CA LEU A 20 23.81 -40.47 -23.34
C LEU A 20 23.60 -40.19 -21.85
N VAL A 21 24.32 -40.85 -20.95
CA VAL A 21 24.29 -40.60 -19.51
C VAL A 21 24.73 -39.17 -19.19
N VAL A 22 25.83 -38.69 -19.79
CA VAL A 22 26.30 -37.32 -19.60
C VAL A 22 25.26 -36.31 -20.08
N LEU A 23 24.61 -36.52 -21.22
CA LEU A 23 23.57 -35.65 -21.73
C LEU A 23 22.33 -35.63 -20.79
N VAL A 24 21.92 -36.77 -20.24
CA VAL A 24 20.81 -36.85 -19.28
C VAL A 24 21.16 -36.11 -17.98
N VAL A 25 22.37 -36.26 -17.45
CA VAL A 25 22.83 -35.55 -16.27
C VAL A 25 22.87 -34.02 -16.51
N LEU A 26 23.34 -33.59 -17.67
CA LEU A 26 23.34 -32.18 -18.05
C LEU A 26 21.92 -31.61 -18.18
N LEU A 27 20.98 -32.38 -18.74
CA LEU A 27 19.57 -32.02 -18.84
C LEU A 27 18.93 -31.86 -17.46
N ILE A 28 19.18 -32.80 -16.54
CA ILE A 28 18.68 -32.73 -15.16
C ILE A 28 19.27 -31.53 -14.43
N ALA A 29 20.59 -31.31 -14.53
CA ALA A 29 21.25 -30.16 -13.91
C ALA A 29 20.73 -28.83 -14.44
N SER A 30 20.50 -28.74 -15.77
CA SER A 30 19.94 -27.55 -16.42
C SER A 30 18.49 -27.29 -15.97
N SER A 31 17.66 -28.33 -15.88
CA SER A 31 16.29 -28.17 -15.43
C SER A 31 16.17 -27.81 -13.95
N CYS A 32 17.00 -28.38 -13.07
CA CYS A 32 17.09 -27.99 -11.66
C CYS A 32 17.55 -26.53 -11.52
N GLY A 33 18.55 -26.09 -12.27
CA GLY A 33 19.01 -24.71 -12.30
C GLY A 33 17.91 -23.72 -12.75
N LEU A 34 17.16 -24.08 -13.80
CA LEU A 34 16.06 -23.26 -14.29
C LEU A 34 14.93 -23.13 -13.25
N VAL A 35 14.52 -24.24 -12.63
CA VAL A 35 13.48 -24.23 -11.58
C VAL A 35 13.95 -23.37 -10.41
N TRP A 36 15.20 -23.51 -9.98
CA TRP A 36 15.72 -22.70 -8.85
C TRP A 36 15.69 -21.19 -9.17
N VAL A 37 16.16 -20.77 -10.35
CA VAL A 37 16.12 -19.36 -10.78
C VAL A 37 14.70 -18.83 -10.90
N LEU A 38 13.77 -19.63 -11.43
CA LEU A 38 12.37 -19.23 -11.56
C LEU A 38 11.70 -19.09 -10.19
N SER A 39 11.98 -19.99 -9.24
CA SER A 39 11.44 -19.90 -7.87
C SER A 39 11.93 -18.63 -7.18
N THR A 40 13.24 -18.36 -7.20
CA THR A 40 13.79 -17.16 -6.56
C THR A 40 13.20 -15.85 -7.09
N ARG A 41 13.03 -15.77 -8.43
CA ARG A 41 12.39 -14.59 -9.06
C ARG A 41 10.91 -14.45 -8.73
N SER A 42 10.21 -15.58 -8.53
CA SER A 42 8.81 -15.56 -8.15
C SER A 42 8.63 -15.08 -6.72
N ASP A 43 9.53 -15.48 -5.82
CA ASP A 43 9.51 -15.06 -4.42
C ASP A 43 9.79 -13.55 -4.30
N GLU A 44 10.84 -13.03 -4.97
CA GLU A 44 11.15 -11.60 -5.01
C GLU A 44 9.99 -10.76 -5.59
N ALA A 45 9.32 -11.25 -6.64
CA ALA A 45 8.19 -10.57 -7.23
C ALA A 45 6.96 -10.57 -6.31
N ALA A 46 6.75 -11.66 -5.56
CA ALA A 46 5.66 -11.77 -4.58
C ALA A 46 5.90 -10.84 -3.38
N ASP A 47 7.13 -10.79 -2.88
CA ASP A 47 7.51 -9.90 -1.78
C ASP A 47 7.32 -8.43 -2.17
N LEU A 48 7.78 -8.03 -3.36
CA LEU A 48 7.58 -6.67 -3.88
C LEU A 48 6.09 -6.33 -4.03
N GLN A 49 5.29 -7.27 -4.50
CA GLN A 49 3.84 -7.05 -4.62
C GLN A 49 3.19 -6.90 -3.24
N GLN A 50 3.59 -7.69 -2.26
CA GLN A 50 3.11 -7.58 -0.89
C GLN A 50 3.45 -6.22 -0.27
N GLU A 51 4.68 -5.71 -0.46
CA GLU A 51 5.08 -4.39 0.01
C GLU A 51 4.26 -3.28 -0.66
N ARG A 52 4.02 -3.37 -1.98
CA ARG A 52 3.15 -2.43 -2.70
C ARG A 52 1.72 -2.42 -2.16
N ASP A 53 1.16 -3.59 -1.90
CA ASP A 53 -0.18 -3.72 -1.35
C ASP A 53 -0.25 -3.16 0.08
N ALA A 54 0.81 -3.34 0.88
CA ALA A 54 0.91 -2.80 2.23
C ALA A 54 0.92 -1.26 2.23
N VAL A 55 1.77 -0.61 1.43
CA VAL A 55 1.81 0.87 1.37
C VAL A 55 0.53 1.46 0.79
N MET A 56 -0.09 0.81 -0.19
CA MET A 56 -1.39 1.25 -0.71
C MET A 56 -2.52 1.10 0.32
N SER A 57 -2.50 0.03 1.10
CA SER A 57 -3.46 -0.19 2.19
C SER A 57 -3.30 0.85 3.29
N GLN A 58 -2.05 1.11 3.71
CA GLN A 58 -1.74 2.11 4.73
C GLN A 58 -2.15 3.52 4.30
N THR A 59 -1.84 3.90 3.05
CA THR A 59 -2.28 5.19 2.48
C THR A 59 -3.80 5.32 2.49
N ARG A 60 -4.52 4.24 2.12
CA ARG A 60 -5.98 4.24 2.17
C ARG A 60 -6.51 4.42 3.58
N GLN A 61 -5.94 3.70 4.56
CA GLN A 61 -6.31 3.84 5.98
C GLN A 61 -6.06 5.26 6.47
N PHE A 62 -4.91 5.84 6.15
CA PHE A 62 -4.57 7.22 6.49
C PHE A 62 -5.61 8.22 5.97
N VAL A 63 -5.93 8.18 4.67
CA VAL A 63 -6.89 9.10 4.06
C VAL A 63 -8.28 8.98 4.68
N LEU A 64 -8.75 7.74 4.92
CA LEU A 64 -10.05 7.50 5.55
C LEU A 64 -10.08 8.00 6.99
N ARG A 65 -9.08 7.65 7.81
CA ARG A 65 -9.03 8.02 9.23
C ARG A 65 -8.87 9.52 9.41
N LEU A 66 -7.96 10.16 8.67
CA LEU A 66 -7.73 11.60 8.75
C LEU A 66 -8.96 12.43 8.34
N ASN A 67 -9.80 11.90 7.46
CA ASN A 67 -10.92 12.65 6.87
C ASN A 67 -12.30 12.09 7.25
N THR A 68 -12.40 11.25 8.30
CA THR A 68 -13.69 10.76 8.77
C THR A 68 -13.83 11.07 10.26
N TYR A 69 -14.66 12.05 10.58
CA TYR A 69 -14.93 12.48 11.95
C TYR A 69 -16.26 13.25 12.01
N GLY A 70 -16.86 13.29 13.20
CA GLY A 70 -18.14 13.96 13.39
C GLY A 70 -18.56 14.11 14.86
N PRO A 71 -19.77 14.60 15.14
CA PRO A 71 -20.28 14.80 16.50
C PRO A 71 -20.32 13.54 17.34
N ASP A 72 -20.50 12.38 16.72
CA ASP A 72 -20.57 11.08 17.42
C ASP A 72 -19.21 10.63 17.97
N ASP A 73 -18.11 11.24 17.48
CA ASP A 73 -16.74 10.95 17.92
C ASP A 73 -16.30 11.84 19.09
N LEU A 74 -17.12 12.82 19.52
CA LEU A 74 -16.82 13.69 20.65
C LEU A 74 -17.01 12.94 21.98
N ASP A 75 -16.03 13.03 22.84
CA ASP A 75 -16.14 12.59 24.22
C ASP A 75 -16.93 13.59 25.10
N GLU A 76 -17.11 13.26 26.39
CA GLU A 76 -17.83 14.11 27.35
C GLU A 76 -17.18 15.49 27.54
N GLN A 77 -15.88 15.62 27.28
CA GLN A 77 -15.09 16.84 27.35
C GLN A 77 -15.08 17.61 26.02
N LYS A 78 -15.73 17.09 24.98
CA LYS A 78 -15.79 17.60 23.62
C LYS A 78 -14.45 17.54 22.86
N HIS A 79 -13.64 16.53 23.19
CA HIS A 79 -12.46 16.16 22.44
C HIS A 79 -12.74 15.00 21.48
N LEU A 80 -11.99 14.92 20.41
CA LEU A 80 -12.03 13.84 19.43
C LEU A 80 -10.98 12.76 19.77
N THR A 81 -10.98 12.26 21.02
CA THR A 81 -9.95 11.34 21.52
C THR A 81 -9.85 10.07 20.69
N ALA A 82 -10.97 9.42 20.40
CA ALA A 82 -10.97 8.20 19.59
C ALA A 82 -10.52 8.43 18.13
N TYR A 83 -10.86 9.59 17.56
CA TYR A 83 -10.39 9.99 16.23
C TYR A 83 -8.87 10.22 16.24
N GLN A 84 -8.34 10.92 17.26
CA GLN A 84 -6.90 11.11 17.41
C GLN A 84 -6.17 9.77 17.47
N GLU A 85 -6.58 8.85 18.34
CA GLU A 85 -6.00 7.51 18.48
C GLU A 85 -5.99 6.75 17.14
N GLN A 86 -7.07 6.81 16.38
CA GLN A 86 -7.16 6.15 15.07
C GLN A 86 -6.19 6.74 14.03
N VAL A 87 -5.99 8.06 14.06
CA VAL A 87 -5.04 8.72 13.15
C VAL A 87 -3.61 8.39 13.56
N ASP A 88 -3.30 8.43 14.86
CA ASP A 88 -1.96 8.16 15.39
C ASP A 88 -1.46 6.74 15.05
N GLU A 89 -2.35 5.75 14.92
CA GLU A 89 -1.98 4.39 14.49
C GLU A 89 -1.39 4.30 13.08
N VAL A 90 -1.59 5.30 12.23
CA VAL A 90 -1.22 5.25 10.80
C VAL A 90 -0.16 6.28 10.41
N ILE A 91 0.28 7.11 11.34
CA ILE A 91 1.23 8.20 11.10
C ILE A 91 2.49 8.05 11.95
N THR A 92 3.57 8.74 11.55
CA THR A 92 4.80 8.78 12.35
C THR A 92 4.63 9.67 13.58
N PRO A 93 5.45 9.49 14.65
CA PRO A 93 5.47 10.38 15.80
C PRO A 93 5.76 11.84 15.45
N LYS A 94 6.54 12.08 14.38
CA LYS A 94 6.79 13.43 13.84
C LYS A 94 5.49 14.05 13.34
N PHE A 95 4.78 13.34 12.48
CA PHE A 95 3.52 13.82 11.92
C PHE A 95 2.41 13.93 12.99
N ALA A 96 2.36 13.03 13.98
CA ALA A 96 1.44 13.12 15.12
C ALA A 96 1.59 14.45 15.88
N THR A 97 2.81 14.92 16.10
CA THR A 97 3.08 16.21 16.74
C THR A 97 2.49 17.39 15.97
N ASP A 98 2.62 17.38 14.64
CA ASP A 98 2.06 18.42 13.77
C ASP A 98 0.53 18.34 13.71
N PHE A 99 -0.02 17.12 13.65
CA PHE A 99 -1.45 16.87 13.68
C PHE A 99 -2.09 17.34 15.00
N GLU A 100 -1.51 16.98 16.14
CA GLU A 100 -1.99 17.41 17.47
C GLU A 100 -1.95 18.92 17.67
N SER A 101 -0.93 19.58 17.13
CA SER A 101 -0.77 21.03 17.30
C SER A 101 -1.63 21.88 16.38
N SER A 102 -2.06 21.34 15.24
CA SER A 102 -2.75 22.11 14.20
C SER A 102 -4.03 21.45 13.67
N GLY A 103 -3.97 20.21 13.23
CA GLY A 103 -5.08 19.52 12.57
C GLY A 103 -6.22 19.17 13.53
N LEU A 104 -5.88 18.52 14.63
CA LEU A 104 -6.84 18.05 15.64
C LEU A 104 -7.64 19.20 16.29
N PRO A 105 -7.05 20.31 16.74
CA PRO A 105 -7.81 21.42 17.31
C PRO A 105 -8.82 22.06 16.35
N ILE A 106 -8.48 22.12 15.06
CA ILE A 106 -9.39 22.64 14.03
C ILE A 106 -10.59 21.69 13.85
N ALA A 107 -10.34 20.38 13.79
CA ALA A 107 -11.39 19.37 13.71
C ALA A 107 -12.32 19.44 14.92
N GLU A 108 -11.76 19.40 16.15
CA GLU A 108 -12.52 19.51 17.41
C GLU A 108 -13.37 20.77 17.46
N GLN A 109 -12.78 21.92 17.15
CA GLN A 109 -13.51 23.19 17.16
C GLN A 109 -14.68 23.17 16.17
N THR A 110 -14.46 22.66 14.96
CA THR A 110 -15.47 22.64 13.93
C THR A 110 -16.62 21.70 14.27
N VAL A 111 -16.30 20.52 14.81
CA VAL A 111 -17.30 19.54 15.26
C VAL A 111 -18.06 20.07 16.45
N ALA A 112 -17.37 20.54 17.51
CA ALA A 112 -18.00 20.99 18.74
C ALA A 112 -18.85 22.25 18.59
N GLN A 113 -18.48 23.18 17.71
CA GLN A 113 -19.20 24.44 17.52
C GLN A 113 -20.29 24.38 16.45
N ALA A 114 -20.02 23.68 15.34
CA ALA A 114 -20.91 23.66 14.19
C ALA A 114 -21.65 22.32 14.00
N GLY A 115 -21.34 21.30 14.79
CA GLY A 115 -21.86 19.95 14.58
C GLY A 115 -21.47 19.37 13.22
N TYR A 116 -20.34 19.84 12.68
CA TYR A 116 -19.84 19.41 11.38
C TYR A 116 -19.46 17.92 11.40
N SER A 117 -19.76 17.20 10.33
CA SER A 117 -19.15 15.91 10.08
C SER A 117 -18.51 15.85 8.72
N ARG A 118 -17.47 15.07 8.60
CA ARG A 118 -16.72 14.82 7.39
C ARG A 118 -16.57 13.33 7.16
N SER A 119 -16.63 12.92 5.91
CA SER A 119 -16.34 11.56 5.49
C SER A 119 -15.50 11.57 4.22
N ALA A 120 -14.72 10.52 4.01
CA ALA A 120 -13.92 10.34 2.82
C ALA A 120 -14.26 9.03 2.10
N GLU A 121 -14.14 9.04 0.78
CA GLU A 121 -14.21 7.86 -0.08
C GLU A 121 -12.99 7.83 -0.98
N VAL A 122 -12.18 6.75 -0.90
CA VAL A 122 -10.97 6.62 -1.70
C VAL A 122 -11.32 6.02 -3.06
N PHE A 123 -11.09 6.77 -4.13
CA PHE A 123 -11.35 6.37 -5.51
C PHE A 123 -10.21 5.52 -6.10
N GLY A 124 -8.96 5.83 -5.74
CA GLY A 124 -7.80 5.12 -6.24
C GLY A 124 -6.53 5.44 -5.46
N VAL A 125 -5.64 4.46 -5.42
CA VAL A 125 -4.32 4.55 -4.80
C VAL A 125 -3.32 3.90 -5.74
N GLY A 126 -2.15 4.51 -5.93
CA GLY A 126 -1.09 3.98 -6.79
C GLY A 126 0.29 4.32 -6.25
N VAL A 127 1.17 3.34 -6.21
CA VAL A 127 2.57 3.53 -5.77
C VAL A 127 3.35 4.20 -6.89
N GLN A 128 3.90 5.37 -6.61
CA GLN A 128 4.79 6.11 -7.50
C GLN A 128 6.24 5.65 -7.33
N HIS A 129 6.66 5.49 -6.08
CA HIS A 129 8.00 5.05 -5.72
C HIS A 129 7.93 4.11 -4.51
N LEU A 130 8.81 3.10 -4.49
CA LEU A 130 8.93 2.14 -3.39
C LEU A 130 10.37 1.68 -3.26
N ASP A 131 10.95 1.96 -2.11
CA ASP A 131 12.25 1.46 -1.66
C ASP A 131 12.07 0.51 -0.46
N GLU A 132 13.16 0.08 0.14
CA GLU A 132 13.16 -0.85 1.27
C GLU A 132 12.47 -0.28 2.52
N ASP A 133 12.65 1.04 2.78
CA ASP A 133 12.19 1.74 3.98
C ASP A 133 11.39 3.02 3.71
N SER A 134 11.15 3.37 2.45
CA SER A 134 10.41 4.56 2.05
C SER A 134 9.53 4.32 0.84
N ALA A 135 8.39 5.01 0.79
CA ALA A 135 7.48 4.93 -0.35
C ALA A 135 6.79 6.27 -0.60
N VAL A 136 6.50 6.52 -1.88
CA VAL A 136 5.66 7.64 -2.33
C VAL A 136 4.43 7.09 -3.02
N VAL A 137 3.27 7.49 -2.55
CA VAL A 137 1.98 6.96 -3.00
C VAL A 137 1.06 8.09 -3.41
N LEU A 138 0.46 7.98 -4.60
CA LEU A 138 -0.56 8.90 -5.07
C LEU A 138 -1.95 8.38 -4.68
N VAL A 139 -2.79 9.26 -4.14
CA VAL A 139 -4.16 8.93 -3.78
C VAL A 139 -5.14 9.98 -4.31
N ALA A 140 -6.28 9.49 -4.78
CA ALA A 140 -7.43 10.32 -5.12
C ALA A 140 -8.63 9.91 -4.27
N ALA A 141 -9.28 10.89 -3.63
CA ALA A 141 -10.45 10.64 -2.79
C ALA A 141 -11.48 11.76 -2.91
N GLY A 142 -12.73 11.43 -2.66
CA GLY A 142 -13.82 12.38 -2.47
C GLY A 142 -14.01 12.67 -0.99
N LEU A 143 -14.25 13.92 -0.65
CA LEU A 143 -14.61 14.38 0.69
C LEU A 143 -16.02 14.89 0.69
N THR A 144 -16.83 14.46 1.63
CA THR A 144 -18.19 14.94 1.83
C THR A 144 -18.31 15.52 3.22
N GLY A 145 -18.73 16.77 3.30
CA GLY A 145 -19.04 17.44 4.55
C GLY A 145 -20.55 17.61 4.77
N SER A 146 -21.00 17.67 6.02
CA SER A 146 -22.37 17.98 6.34
C SER A 146 -22.52 18.71 7.68
N TYR A 147 -23.61 19.49 7.80
CA TYR A 147 -24.01 20.18 9.04
C TYR A 147 -25.42 19.74 9.47
N PRO A 148 -25.78 19.89 10.76
CA PRO A 148 -27.16 19.70 11.21
C PRO A 148 -28.13 20.61 10.43
N ASP A 149 -29.33 20.10 10.10
CA ASP A 149 -30.35 20.92 9.43
C ASP A 149 -30.96 21.93 10.42
N PRO A 150 -30.79 23.23 10.24
CA PRO A 150 -31.36 24.25 11.12
C PRO A 150 -32.88 24.27 11.16
N LYS A 151 -33.55 23.63 10.19
CA LYS A 151 -35.02 23.50 10.16
C LYS A 151 -35.49 22.35 11.09
N HIS A 152 -34.60 21.45 11.45
CA HIS A 152 -34.90 20.28 12.28
C HIS A 152 -33.86 20.15 13.43
N PRO A 153 -33.72 21.15 14.32
CA PRO A 153 -32.59 21.23 15.27
C PRO A 153 -32.58 20.09 16.32
N ASN A 154 -33.68 19.36 16.45
CA ASN A 154 -33.81 18.25 17.40
C ASN A 154 -33.74 16.87 16.70
N ASP A 155 -33.44 16.83 15.43
CA ASP A 155 -33.31 15.60 14.64
C ASP A 155 -31.90 15.50 14.05
N GLU A 156 -31.01 14.83 14.79
CA GLU A 156 -29.60 14.65 14.43
C GLU A 156 -29.40 13.88 13.10
N SER A 157 -30.42 13.10 12.69
CA SER A 157 -30.40 12.40 11.41
C SER A 157 -30.61 13.32 10.19
N LYS A 158 -31.13 14.55 10.44
CA LYS A 158 -31.34 15.55 9.42
C LYS A 158 -30.10 16.40 9.26
N ARG A 159 -29.40 16.18 8.17
CA ARG A 159 -28.17 16.92 7.83
C ARG A 159 -28.27 17.53 6.44
N ILE A 160 -27.61 18.66 6.25
CA ILE A 160 -27.46 19.32 4.95
C ILE A 160 -26.02 19.20 4.48
N ALA A 161 -25.84 18.92 3.19
CA ALA A 161 -24.51 18.82 2.60
C ALA A 161 -23.77 20.15 2.66
N ALA A 162 -22.51 20.11 3.08
CA ALA A 162 -21.62 21.28 3.10
C ALA A 162 -20.84 21.45 1.78
N GLY A 163 -20.91 20.47 0.91
CA GLY A 163 -20.19 20.40 -0.35
C GLY A 163 -19.46 19.07 -0.51
N GLU A 164 -18.98 18.84 -1.70
CA GLU A 164 -18.13 17.71 -2.07
C GLU A 164 -16.85 18.27 -2.64
N ASP A 165 -15.70 17.77 -2.15
CA ASP A 165 -14.38 18.11 -2.64
C ASP A 165 -13.64 16.87 -3.12
N VAL A 166 -12.79 17.01 -4.12
CA VAL A 166 -11.90 15.95 -4.59
C VAL A 166 -10.48 16.32 -4.23
N LEU A 167 -9.87 15.50 -3.39
CA LEU A 167 -8.45 15.61 -3.08
C LEU A 167 -7.62 14.70 -4.00
N ARG A 168 -6.41 15.16 -4.28
CA ARG A 168 -5.33 14.37 -4.87
C ARG A 168 -4.09 14.68 -4.08
N TRP A 169 -3.57 13.67 -3.41
CA TRP A 169 -2.41 13.80 -2.56
C TRP A 169 -1.28 12.89 -3.01
N GLU A 170 -0.08 13.37 -2.85
CA GLU A 170 1.13 12.60 -2.74
C GLU A 170 1.36 12.35 -1.25
N VAL A 171 1.58 11.11 -0.87
CA VAL A 171 1.72 10.66 0.51
C VAL A 171 3.05 9.96 0.65
N ASP A 172 3.89 10.47 1.55
CA ASP A 172 5.18 9.92 1.88
C ASP A 172 5.07 8.97 3.07
N LEU A 173 5.53 7.74 2.89
CA LEU A 173 5.54 6.73 3.93
C LEU A 173 6.98 6.32 4.25
N VAL A 174 7.19 5.98 5.52
CA VAL A 174 8.44 5.38 6.00
C VAL A 174 8.14 4.09 6.74
N LYS A 175 9.09 3.14 6.68
CA LYS A 175 8.99 1.86 7.37
C LYS A 175 9.70 1.96 8.70
N THR A 176 8.95 1.86 9.80
CA THR A 176 9.48 1.94 11.17
C THR A 176 9.12 0.65 11.91
N ASP A 177 10.11 -0.06 12.44
CA ASP A 177 9.92 -1.34 13.14
C ASP A 177 9.15 -2.41 12.33
N GLY A 178 9.26 -2.33 10.99
CA GLY A 178 8.60 -3.24 10.06
C GLY A 178 7.19 -2.82 9.64
N GLU A 179 6.67 -1.72 10.15
CA GLU A 179 5.36 -1.15 9.81
C GLU A 179 5.49 0.10 8.94
N TRP A 180 4.63 0.23 7.95
CA TRP A 180 4.55 1.42 7.13
C TRP A 180 3.70 2.50 7.82
N LEU A 181 4.29 3.69 8.02
CA LEU A 181 3.62 4.84 8.61
C LEU A 181 3.73 6.05 7.68
N VAL A 182 2.70 6.89 7.67
CA VAL A 182 2.71 8.13 6.90
C VAL A 182 3.54 9.18 7.64
N ASP A 183 4.54 9.75 6.96
CA ASP A 183 5.43 10.78 7.50
C ASP A 183 5.06 12.20 7.04
N ASP A 184 4.51 12.32 5.82
CA ASP A 184 4.06 13.60 5.27
C ASP A 184 3.04 13.38 4.14
N TYR A 185 2.33 14.43 3.76
CA TYR A 185 1.52 14.46 2.55
C TYR A 185 1.44 15.86 1.96
N ALA A 186 1.29 15.94 0.66
CA ALA A 186 1.11 17.20 -0.06
C ALA A 186 0.02 17.09 -1.14
N PRO A 187 -0.71 18.18 -1.42
CA PRO A 187 -1.60 18.19 -2.57
C PRO A 187 -0.80 18.09 -3.87
N VAL A 188 -1.23 17.21 -4.77
CA VAL A 188 -0.69 17.16 -6.13
C VAL A 188 -1.17 18.40 -6.87
N THR A 189 -0.29 19.39 -6.99
CA THR A 189 -0.53 20.55 -7.83
C THR A 189 -0.32 20.13 -9.27
N GLY A 190 -1.41 20.02 -10.04
CA GLY A 190 -1.29 19.89 -11.50
C GLY A 190 -0.55 21.13 -12.03
N GLU A 191 0.63 20.98 -12.62
CA GLU A 191 1.18 22.04 -13.46
C GLU A 191 0.17 22.27 -14.57
N GLY A 192 -0.55 23.39 -14.45
CA GLY A 192 -1.52 23.82 -15.42
C GLY A 192 -0.83 24.09 -16.75
N SER A 193 -1.24 23.34 -17.76
CA SER A 193 -0.93 23.58 -19.17
C SER A 193 -1.74 24.76 -19.69
#